data_f5eafc255013a9134de63d4a97b4e269
#
_entry.id   f5eafc255013a9134de63d4a97b4e269
#
_cell.length_a   1.000
_cell.length_b   1.000
_cell.length_c   1.000
_cell.angle_alpha   90.00
_cell.angle_beta   90.00
_cell.angle_gamma   90.00
#
_symmetry.space_group_name_H-M   'P 1'
#
loop_
_entity.id
_entity.type
_entity.pdbx_description
1 polymer ?
#
loop_
_entity_poly.entity_id
_entity_poly.type
_entity_poly.pdbx_seq_one_letter_code
_entity_poly.pdbx_strand_id
1 'polypeptide(L)'
;MADFPFIVTATWLRDHSDQSNVKILDASSHLPTTGRDAQAEFSKQRIAGAGRFDINLIADTSSPLPHTLPSSYMFATHMRALGLNDEDHIIVYCDSAHLSAARAWWMLRFFGHAKVSVLNGGLKSWISIGGATDSGAQTPLAAGRYTIR
;
A
#
# COMPACT_ATOMS: atom_id res chain seq x y z
N MET A 1 9.92 2.23 22.33
CA MET A 1 9.49 2.42 20.92
C MET A 1 7.99 2.25 20.84
N ALA A 2 7.28 3.22 20.30
CA ALA A 2 5.83 3.12 20.19
C ALA A 2 5.46 2.05 19.15
N ASP A 3 4.60 1.14 19.52
CA ASP A 3 4.04 0.18 18.58
C ASP A 3 2.95 0.84 17.75
N PHE A 4 3.03 0.70 16.45
CA PHE A 4 1.98 1.18 15.56
C PHE A 4 0.85 0.15 15.52
N PRO A 5 -0.43 0.60 15.59
CA PRO A 5 -1.54 -0.34 15.56
C PRO A 5 -1.56 -1.12 14.24
N PHE A 6 -1.94 -2.40 14.32
CA PHE A 6 -2.10 -3.20 13.10
C PHE A 6 -3.21 -2.65 12.22
N ILE A 7 -4.31 -2.21 12.82
CA ILE A 7 -5.50 -1.72 12.10
C ILE A 7 -5.80 -0.28 12.52
N VAL A 8 -6.12 0.57 11.55
CA VAL A 8 -6.65 1.91 11.76
C VAL A 8 -8.02 2.03 11.10
N THR A 9 -8.86 2.92 11.62
CA THR A 9 -10.19 3.18 11.05
C THR A 9 -10.12 4.20 9.91
N ALA A 10 -11.14 4.22 9.07
CA ALA A 10 -11.27 5.25 8.04
C ALA A 10 -11.36 6.65 8.64
N THR A 11 -12.02 6.81 9.77
CA THR A 11 -12.10 8.09 10.49
C THR A 11 -10.72 8.54 10.97
N TRP A 12 -9.92 7.62 11.54
CA TRP A 12 -8.55 7.93 11.94
C TRP A 12 -7.73 8.43 10.73
N LEU A 13 -7.84 7.71 9.61
CA LEU A 13 -7.10 8.06 8.40
C LEU A 13 -7.53 9.44 7.88
N ARG A 14 -8.82 9.73 7.84
CA ARG A 14 -9.32 11.05 7.42
C ARG A 14 -8.71 12.16 8.27
N ASP A 15 -8.63 11.95 9.57
CA ASP A 15 -8.12 12.96 10.50
C ASP A 15 -6.59 13.16 10.40
N HIS A 16 -5.87 12.22 9.78
CA HIS A 16 -4.40 12.23 9.68
C HIS A 16 -3.88 12.30 8.24
N SER A 17 -4.74 12.15 7.23
CA SER A 17 -4.31 12.01 5.83
C SER A 17 -3.68 13.26 5.23
N ASP A 18 -3.86 14.43 5.84
CA ASP A 18 -3.23 15.68 5.44
C ASP A 18 -1.79 15.83 5.95
N GLN A 19 -1.36 14.97 6.86
CA GLN A 19 0.00 14.99 7.38
C GLN A 19 0.97 14.46 6.31
N SER A 20 2.09 15.15 6.12
CA SER A 20 3.07 14.80 5.07
C SER A 20 3.73 13.44 5.29
N ASN A 21 3.76 12.95 6.52
CA ASN A 21 4.36 11.66 6.89
C ASN A 21 3.35 10.52 6.94
N VAL A 22 2.12 10.72 6.53
CA VAL A 22 1.12 9.65 6.37
C VAL A 22 0.99 9.34 4.89
N LYS A 23 1.31 8.09 4.51
CA LYS A 23 1.26 7.63 3.13
C LYS A 23 0.27 6.48 3.01
N ILE A 24 -0.44 6.43 1.88
CA ILE A 24 -1.51 5.46 1.65
C ILE A 24 -1.15 4.62 0.44
N LEU A 25 -1.29 3.31 0.54
CA LEU A 25 -1.01 2.37 -0.55
C LEU A 25 -2.18 1.42 -0.75
N ASP A 26 -2.61 1.30 -2.01
CA ASP A 26 -3.54 0.25 -2.43
C ASP A 26 -2.72 -1.01 -2.74
N ALA A 27 -2.89 -2.03 -1.92
CA ALA A 27 -2.22 -3.32 -2.07
C ALA A 27 -3.19 -4.41 -2.55
N SER A 28 -4.27 -4.04 -3.23
CA SER A 28 -5.24 -5.00 -3.76
C SER A 28 -4.57 -5.95 -4.74
N SER A 29 -4.94 -7.23 -4.65
CA SER A 29 -4.53 -8.27 -5.59
C SER A 29 -5.67 -9.27 -5.68
N HIS A 30 -6.00 -9.70 -6.89
CA HIS A 30 -7.10 -10.63 -7.12
C HIS A 30 -6.59 -11.94 -7.69
N LEU A 31 -7.21 -13.05 -7.31
CA LEU A 31 -6.90 -14.34 -7.90
C LEU A 31 -7.27 -14.32 -9.39
N PRO A 32 -6.50 -15.01 -10.26
CA PRO A 32 -6.77 -15.02 -11.70
C PRO A 32 -8.18 -15.50 -12.06
N THR A 33 -8.78 -16.35 -11.21
CA THR A 33 -10.12 -16.91 -11.44
C THR A 33 -11.25 -15.90 -11.21
N THR A 34 -10.98 -14.74 -10.61
CA THR A 34 -12.01 -13.73 -10.32
C THR A 34 -12.39 -12.89 -11.54
N GLY A 35 -11.55 -12.85 -12.58
CA GLY A 35 -11.72 -11.94 -13.70
C GLY A 35 -11.51 -10.47 -13.35
N ARG A 36 -11.03 -10.14 -12.15
CA ARG A 36 -10.80 -8.77 -11.69
C ARG A 36 -9.36 -8.34 -11.96
N ASP A 37 -9.19 -7.05 -12.24
CA ASP A 37 -7.89 -6.42 -12.49
C ASP A 37 -7.70 -5.30 -11.47
N ALA A 38 -6.81 -5.54 -10.48
CA ALA A 38 -6.58 -4.58 -9.40
C ALA A 38 -5.97 -3.27 -9.90
N GLN A 39 -5.12 -3.31 -10.92
CA GLN A 39 -4.53 -2.09 -11.49
C GLN A 39 -5.59 -1.24 -12.21
N ALA A 40 -6.47 -1.88 -12.97
CA ALA A 40 -7.58 -1.17 -13.61
C ALA A 40 -8.55 -0.58 -12.58
N GLU A 41 -8.83 -1.30 -11.51
CA GLU A 41 -9.67 -0.81 -10.41
C GLU A 41 -9.02 0.39 -9.71
N PHE A 42 -7.73 0.36 -9.50
CA PHE A 42 -6.97 1.48 -8.93
C PHE A 42 -7.08 2.74 -9.81
N SER A 43 -7.00 2.59 -11.10
CA SER A 43 -7.17 3.71 -12.04
C SER A 43 -8.59 4.23 -12.06
N LYS A 44 -9.57 3.37 -11.79
CA LYS A 44 -10.99 3.73 -11.78
C LYS A 44 -11.38 4.51 -10.53
N GLN A 45 -10.91 4.08 -9.37
CA GLN A 45 -11.17 4.76 -8.10
C GLN A 45 -10.18 4.29 -7.03
N ARG A 46 -9.61 5.24 -6.30
CA ARG A 46 -8.70 4.99 -5.16
C ARG A 46 -8.83 6.07 -4.12
N ILE A 47 -8.33 5.82 -2.92
CA ILE A 47 -8.20 6.86 -1.90
C ILE A 47 -7.30 7.98 -2.45
N ALA A 48 -7.70 9.23 -2.27
CA ALA A 48 -6.93 10.38 -2.73
C ALA A 48 -5.49 10.32 -2.21
N GLY A 49 -4.53 10.47 -3.11
CA GLY A 49 -3.10 10.42 -2.78
C GLY A 49 -2.50 9.03 -2.67
N ALA A 50 -3.30 7.97 -2.86
CA ALA A 50 -2.80 6.60 -2.74
C ALA A 50 -1.85 6.23 -3.87
N GLY A 51 -0.77 5.51 -3.52
CA GLY A 51 0.09 4.81 -4.46
C GLY A 51 -0.33 3.36 -4.62
N ARG A 52 0.22 2.68 -5.61
CA ARG A 52 -0.08 1.28 -5.89
C ARG A 52 1.05 0.37 -5.41
N PHE A 53 0.75 -0.47 -4.42
CA PHE A 53 1.66 -1.54 -3.97
C PHE A 53 1.25 -2.83 -4.66
N ASP A 54 1.91 -3.14 -5.78
CA ASP A 54 1.59 -4.33 -6.57
C ASP A 54 2.44 -5.51 -6.10
N ILE A 55 1.83 -6.47 -5.42
CA ILE A 55 2.55 -7.63 -4.87
C ILE A 55 3.11 -8.55 -5.96
N ASN A 56 2.64 -8.45 -7.20
CA ASN A 56 3.20 -9.20 -8.31
C ASN A 56 4.49 -8.59 -8.84
N LEU A 57 4.64 -7.28 -8.75
CA LEU A 57 5.84 -6.57 -9.17
C LEU A 57 6.87 -6.45 -8.04
N ILE A 58 6.40 -6.24 -6.79
CA ILE A 58 7.25 -6.13 -5.62
C ILE A 58 7.55 -7.55 -5.11
N ALA A 59 8.29 -8.28 -5.92
CA ALA A 59 8.60 -9.69 -5.74
C ALA A 59 9.89 -10.02 -6.47
N ASP A 60 10.48 -11.16 -6.17
CA ASP A 60 11.56 -11.73 -6.98
C ASP A 60 10.94 -12.33 -8.25
N THR A 61 10.89 -11.54 -9.31
CA THR A 61 10.28 -11.94 -10.57
C THR A 61 11.10 -12.97 -11.35
N SER A 62 12.34 -13.23 -10.91
CA SER A 62 13.17 -14.30 -11.49
C SER A 62 12.82 -15.68 -10.92
N SER A 63 12.08 -15.74 -9.80
CA SER A 63 11.63 -16.99 -9.21
C SER A 63 10.47 -17.60 -10.01
N PRO A 64 10.43 -18.95 -10.18
CA PRO A 64 9.28 -19.62 -10.79
C PRO A 64 8.04 -19.59 -9.90
N LEU A 65 8.20 -19.28 -8.60
CA LEU A 65 7.08 -19.18 -7.65
C LEU A 65 6.52 -17.76 -7.63
N PRO A 66 5.18 -17.60 -7.55
CA PRO A 66 4.58 -16.29 -7.42
C PRO A 66 4.86 -15.68 -6.04
N HIS A 67 4.94 -14.36 -5.98
CA HIS A 67 5.06 -13.59 -4.74
C HIS A 67 6.26 -13.95 -3.87
N THR A 68 7.34 -14.48 -4.46
CA THR A 68 8.60 -14.68 -3.73
C THR A 68 9.16 -13.32 -3.30
N LEU A 69 9.66 -13.24 -2.06
CA LEU A 69 10.20 -11.99 -1.54
C LEU A 69 11.33 -11.44 -2.41
N PRO A 70 11.31 -10.15 -2.74
CA PRO A 70 12.43 -9.51 -3.42
C PRO A 70 13.61 -9.37 -2.48
N SER A 71 14.78 -9.02 -3.03
CA SER A 71 15.90 -8.59 -2.21
C SER A 71 15.57 -7.29 -1.48
N SER A 72 16.28 -6.99 -0.38
CA SER A 72 16.09 -5.72 0.32
C SER A 72 16.40 -4.52 -0.58
N TYR A 73 17.38 -4.65 -1.48
CA TYR A 73 17.69 -3.61 -2.46
C TYR A 73 16.50 -3.33 -3.40
N MET A 74 15.91 -4.39 -3.97
CA MET A 74 14.76 -4.25 -4.86
C MET A 74 13.55 -3.69 -4.14
N PHE A 75 13.30 -4.16 -2.92
CA PHE A 75 12.21 -3.65 -2.10
C PHE A 75 12.36 -2.14 -1.86
N ALA A 76 13.53 -1.70 -1.41
CA ALA A 76 13.79 -0.28 -1.16
C ALA A 76 13.64 0.56 -2.45
N THR A 77 14.05 0.01 -3.60
CA THR A 77 13.88 0.68 -4.90
C THR A 77 12.40 0.92 -5.20
N HIS A 78 11.55 -0.09 -4.98
CA HIS A 78 10.11 0.06 -5.15
C HIS A 78 9.52 1.08 -4.18
N MET A 79 9.96 1.08 -2.92
CA MET A 79 9.45 2.01 -1.91
C MET A 79 9.83 3.46 -2.25
N ARG A 80 11.06 3.68 -2.72
CA ARG A 80 11.49 5.02 -3.18
C ARG A 80 10.65 5.49 -4.36
N ALA A 81 10.36 4.61 -5.31
CA ALA A 81 9.53 4.95 -6.47
C ALA A 81 8.10 5.32 -6.07
N LEU A 82 7.61 4.79 -4.95
CA LEU A 82 6.31 5.15 -4.38
C LEU A 82 6.34 6.44 -3.56
N GLY A 83 7.49 7.10 -3.46
CA GLY A 83 7.63 8.34 -2.69
C GLY A 83 7.68 8.14 -1.19
N LEU A 84 8.00 6.93 -0.72
CA LEU A 84 8.00 6.61 0.70
C LEU A 84 9.33 6.99 1.35
N ASN A 85 9.27 7.34 2.62
CA ASN A 85 10.41 7.69 3.45
C ASN A 85 10.45 6.79 4.69
N ASP A 86 11.63 6.68 5.30
CA ASP A 86 11.83 5.81 6.47
C ASP A 86 10.93 6.17 7.66
N GLU A 87 10.61 7.44 7.82
CA GLU A 87 9.81 7.94 8.94
C GLU A 87 8.31 7.95 8.67
N ASP A 88 7.87 7.56 7.47
CA ASP A 88 6.45 7.60 7.13
C ASP A 88 5.65 6.54 7.87
N HIS A 89 4.46 6.91 8.32
CA HIS A 89 3.43 5.96 8.71
C HIS A 89 2.65 5.54 7.47
N ILE A 90 2.85 4.30 7.05
CA ILE A 90 2.27 3.77 5.82
C ILE A 90 0.96 3.05 6.15
N ILE A 91 -0.11 3.45 5.47
CA ILE A 91 -1.42 2.83 5.61
C ILE A 91 -1.70 2.04 4.34
N VAL A 92 -1.86 0.73 4.48
CA VAL A 92 -2.15 -0.16 3.35
C VAL A 92 -3.62 -0.58 3.39
N TYR A 93 -4.24 -0.65 2.21
CA TYR A 93 -5.61 -1.14 2.09
C TYR A 93 -5.77 -2.06 0.89
N CYS A 94 -6.86 -2.80 0.85
CA CYS A 94 -7.18 -3.64 -0.31
C CYS A 94 -8.69 -3.84 -0.41
N ASP A 95 -9.11 -4.26 -1.61
CA ASP A 95 -10.46 -4.75 -1.88
C ASP A 95 -10.35 -6.20 -2.41
N SER A 96 -9.62 -7.02 -1.68
CA SER A 96 -9.35 -8.42 -2.05
C SER A 96 -9.93 -9.35 -1.01
N ALA A 97 -10.60 -10.41 -1.47
CA ALA A 97 -11.18 -11.40 -0.57
C ALA A 97 -10.13 -12.11 0.29
N HIS A 98 -8.89 -12.22 -0.20
CA HIS A 98 -7.78 -12.86 0.51
C HIS A 98 -6.90 -11.88 1.30
N LEU A 99 -7.38 -10.65 1.52
CA LEU A 99 -6.73 -9.64 2.37
C LEU A 99 -5.27 -9.37 1.99
N SER A 100 -5.02 -9.04 0.74
CA SER A 100 -3.66 -8.78 0.24
C SER A 100 -2.96 -7.59 0.94
N ALA A 101 -3.71 -6.69 1.57
CA ALA A 101 -3.12 -5.63 2.40
C ALA A 101 -2.32 -6.20 3.58
N ALA A 102 -2.75 -7.33 4.14
CA ALA A 102 -1.98 -7.99 5.21
C ALA A 102 -0.63 -8.47 4.70
N ARG A 103 -0.54 -8.92 3.45
CA ARG A 103 0.73 -9.29 2.81
C ARG A 103 1.66 -8.09 2.71
N ALA A 104 1.16 -6.93 2.27
CA ALA A 104 1.95 -5.71 2.17
C ALA A 104 2.42 -5.24 3.56
N TRP A 105 1.54 -5.29 4.57
CA TRP A 105 1.88 -4.98 5.95
C TRP A 105 3.02 -5.87 6.44
N TRP A 106 2.92 -7.17 6.21
CA TRP A 106 3.94 -8.13 6.61
C TRP A 106 5.28 -7.87 5.91
N MET A 107 5.25 -7.61 4.60
CA MET A 107 6.47 -7.33 3.82
C MET A 107 7.19 -6.08 4.33
N LEU A 108 6.46 -5.00 4.59
CA LEU A 108 7.04 -3.78 5.13
C LEU A 108 7.72 -4.04 6.47
N ARG A 109 7.06 -4.76 7.37
CA ARG A 109 7.65 -5.12 8.65
C ARG A 109 8.85 -6.06 8.49
N PHE A 110 8.76 -7.04 7.60
CA PHE A 110 9.86 -7.95 7.32
C PHE A 110 11.13 -7.19 6.89
N PHE A 111 10.97 -6.16 6.07
CA PHE A 111 12.07 -5.32 5.62
C PHE A 111 12.41 -4.17 6.58
N GLY A 112 11.89 -4.20 7.81
CA GLY A 112 12.27 -3.30 8.87
C GLY A 112 11.45 -2.03 9.02
N HIS A 113 10.34 -1.90 8.29
CA HIS A 113 9.47 -0.73 8.39
C HIS A 113 8.32 -0.99 9.37
N ALA A 114 8.50 -0.55 10.62
CA ALA A 114 7.53 -0.82 11.69
C ALA A 114 6.30 0.09 11.66
N LYS A 115 6.41 1.26 11.04
CA LYS A 115 5.34 2.28 11.02
C LYS A 115 4.35 1.98 9.90
N VAL A 116 3.59 0.89 10.03
CA VAL A 116 2.63 0.44 9.03
C VAL A 116 1.37 -0.08 9.69
N SER A 117 0.22 0.23 9.11
CA SER A 117 -1.10 -0.20 9.58
C SER A 117 -1.98 -0.57 8.39
N VAL A 118 -2.98 -1.43 8.63
CA VAL A 118 -3.99 -1.80 7.64
C VAL A 118 -5.24 -0.98 7.87
N LEU A 119 -5.83 -0.45 6.79
CA LEU A 119 -7.09 0.28 6.86
C LEU A 119 -8.26 -0.70 7.01
N ASN A 120 -9.00 -0.58 8.11
CA ASN A 120 -10.18 -1.41 8.35
C ASN A 120 -11.27 -1.09 7.33
N GLY A 121 -11.73 -2.12 6.63
CA GLY A 121 -12.81 -2.00 5.65
C GLY A 121 -12.40 -1.42 4.29
N GLY A 122 -11.13 -1.06 4.09
CA GLY A 122 -10.60 -0.65 2.80
C GLY A 122 -11.27 0.57 2.18
N LEU A 123 -11.31 0.61 0.85
CA LEU A 123 -11.86 1.74 0.11
C LEU A 123 -13.36 1.97 0.41
N LYS A 124 -14.12 0.90 0.62
CA LYS A 124 -15.56 1.02 0.92
C LYS A 124 -15.80 1.80 2.20
N SER A 125 -15.05 1.51 3.26
CA SER A 125 -15.16 2.24 4.52
C SER A 125 -14.77 3.71 4.34
N TRP A 126 -13.72 3.97 3.56
CA TRP A 126 -13.29 5.34 3.26
C TRP A 126 -14.38 6.14 2.56
N ILE A 127 -15.01 5.54 1.53
CA ILE A 127 -16.08 6.17 0.78
C ILE A 127 -17.30 6.41 1.70
N SER A 128 -17.61 5.45 2.58
CA SER A 128 -18.80 5.55 3.46
C SER A 128 -18.74 6.73 4.42
N ILE A 129 -17.56 7.20 4.77
CA ILE A 129 -17.41 8.39 5.63
C ILE A 129 -17.18 9.68 4.83
N GLY A 130 -17.35 9.63 3.51
CA GLY A 130 -17.15 10.79 2.64
C GLY A 130 -15.70 11.13 2.34
N GLY A 131 -14.79 10.17 2.44
CA GLY A 131 -13.36 10.36 2.13
C GLY A 131 -13.14 10.70 0.66
N ALA A 132 -12.16 11.57 0.38
CA ALA A 132 -11.82 11.99 -0.98
C ALA A 132 -11.20 10.84 -1.78
N THR A 133 -11.55 10.76 -3.07
CA THR A 133 -11.01 9.74 -3.99
C THR A 133 -10.41 10.39 -5.23
N ASP A 134 -9.48 9.67 -5.85
CA ASP A 134 -8.87 10.01 -7.13
C ASP A 134 -9.25 8.96 -8.18
N SER A 135 -9.10 9.34 -9.46
CA SER A 135 -9.30 8.44 -10.61
C SER A 135 -8.32 8.82 -11.72
N GLY A 136 -8.19 7.93 -12.71
CA GLY A 136 -7.34 8.15 -13.87
C GLY A 136 -5.90 7.74 -13.62
N ALA A 137 -5.00 8.13 -14.52
CA ALA A 137 -3.58 7.85 -14.39
C ALA A 137 -2.98 8.58 -13.19
N GLN A 138 -2.13 7.86 -12.45
CA GLN A 138 -1.45 8.45 -11.31
C GLN A 138 -0.37 9.44 -11.78
N THR A 139 -0.34 10.63 -11.19
CA THR A 139 0.75 11.58 -11.42
C THR A 139 2.06 10.98 -10.94
N PRO A 140 3.17 11.08 -11.71
CA PRO A 140 4.46 10.60 -11.25
C PRO A 140 4.85 11.19 -9.91
N LEU A 141 5.32 10.33 -8.99
CA LEU A 141 5.71 10.73 -7.64
C LEU A 141 7.19 11.10 -7.61
N ALA A 142 7.54 12.09 -6.78
CA ALA A 142 8.93 12.34 -6.46
C ALA A 142 9.51 11.16 -5.67
N ALA A 143 10.76 10.80 -5.96
CA ALA A 143 11.41 9.69 -5.26
C ALA A 143 11.50 9.96 -3.76
N GLY A 144 11.21 8.96 -2.96
CA GLY A 144 11.31 9.01 -1.51
C GLY A 144 12.73 8.71 -1.02
N ARG A 145 12.91 8.83 0.30
CA ARG A 145 14.16 8.55 1.01
C ARG A 145 14.01 7.28 1.83
N TYR A 146 13.85 6.17 1.14
CA TYR A 146 13.70 4.87 1.80
C TYR A 146 15.05 4.15 1.78
N THR A 147 15.55 3.76 2.95
CA THR A 147 16.88 3.12 3.06
C THR A 147 16.76 1.61 3.05
N ILE A 148 17.84 0.97 2.58
CA ILE A 148 17.96 -0.49 2.59
C ILE A 148 18.26 -0.93 4.03
N ARG A 149 17.56 -1.98 4.50
CA ARG A 149 17.70 -2.53 5.85
C ARG A 149 17.92 -4.03 5.83
#